data_37abf141d7b04b1d9a737601af86ee8c
#
_entry.id   37abf141d7b04b1d9a737601af86ee8c
#
_cell.length_a   1.000
_cell.length_b   1.000
_cell.length_c   1.000
_cell.angle_alpha   90.00
_cell.angle_beta   90.00
_cell.angle_gamma   90.00
#
_symmetry.space_group_name_H-M   'P 1'
#
loop_
_entity.id
_entity.type
_entity.pdbx_description
1 polymer ?
#
loop_
_entity_poly.entity_id
_entity_poly.type
_entity_poly.pdbx_seq_one_letter_code
_entity_poly.pdbx_strand_id
1 'polypeptide(L)'
;MYKVVIEQRQLWCETVVNKNKAGDLYWVKSWIKAEFDESDEFCGFISVRQDVTEIIQAKNEIDRKNAYLEHAAKILRHDMHSGINTYIPRGVSSLERRLTPEVIEQYKLEYPLKLLKEGLAHTQKVYKGVYEFTNLVKPHSKLETTQCDLKVILTEYLKHTAYISQVIIDDLVTIEVNESLFCTAIDNLIRNGLKYNDSPTKYVKIYMEDGFLVVQDNGRGMSCEEFEYLSKPYTRKMGQKESGSGLGLNICIEILKEHGFSVSCEQQTQGTKLVITL
;
A
#
# COMPACT_ATOMS: atom_id res chain seq x y z
N MET A 1 -3.88 -40.01 -15.93
CA MET A 1 -2.48 -40.46 -15.79
C MET A 1 -2.08 -41.41 -16.88
N TYR A 2 -2.59 -42.67 -16.95
CA TYR A 2 -2.14 -43.70 -17.92
C TYR A 2 -2.13 -43.22 -19.38
N LYS A 3 -3.20 -42.59 -19.85
CA LYS A 3 -3.29 -42.07 -21.22
C LYS A 3 -2.17 -41.09 -21.58
N VAL A 4 -1.85 -40.17 -20.67
CA VAL A 4 -0.79 -39.16 -20.88
C VAL A 4 0.59 -39.80 -20.86
N VAL A 5 0.83 -40.71 -19.91
CA VAL A 5 2.16 -41.26 -19.67
C VAL A 5 2.53 -42.37 -20.67
N ILE A 6 1.59 -43.27 -20.99
CA ILE A 6 1.85 -44.43 -21.86
C ILE A 6 1.54 -44.11 -23.32
N GLU A 7 0.31 -43.62 -23.61
CA GLU A 7 -0.12 -43.39 -24.99
C GLU A 7 0.54 -42.15 -25.62
N GLN A 8 0.64 -41.04 -24.82
CA GLN A 8 1.23 -39.80 -25.30
C GLN A 8 2.73 -39.67 -25.00
N ARG A 9 3.29 -40.59 -24.22
CA ARG A 9 4.70 -40.58 -23.76
C ARG A 9 5.15 -39.27 -23.11
N GLN A 10 4.22 -38.59 -22.44
CA GLN A 10 4.47 -37.32 -21.77
C GLN A 10 4.67 -37.50 -20.28
N LEU A 11 5.43 -36.59 -19.67
CA LEU A 11 5.56 -36.51 -18.23
C LEU A 11 4.22 -36.07 -17.62
N TRP A 12 3.67 -36.89 -16.72
CA TRP A 12 2.53 -36.48 -15.90
C TRP A 12 3.02 -35.84 -14.62
N CYS A 13 2.49 -34.63 -14.31
CA CYS A 13 2.83 -33.87 -13.10
C CYS A 13 1.57 -33.32 -12.48
N GLU A 14 1.20 -33.81 -11.31
CA GLU A 14 0.07 -33.31 -10.55
C GLU A 14 0.33 -33.39 -9.04
N THR A 15 -0.43 -32.60 -8.31
CA THR A 15 -0.49 -32.68 -6.83
C THR A 15 -1.71 -33.49 -6.43
N VAL A 16 -1.48 -34.60 -5.77
CA VAL A 16 -2.51 -35.52 -5.29
C VAL A 16 -2.63 -35.50 -3.76
N VAL A 17 -3.85 -35.67 -3.28
CA VAL A 17 -4.11 -35.81 -1.86
C VAL A 17 -4.06 -37.29 -1.50
N ASN A 18 -3.27 -37.61 -0.50
CA ASN A 18 -3.17 -38.95 0.07
C ASN A 18 -3.61 -38.96 1.54
N LYS A 19 -3.82 -40.14 2.07
CA LYS A 19 -4.16 -40.35 3.49
C LYS A 19 -3.12 -41.28 4.12
N ASN A 20 -2.56 -40.85 5.26
CA ASN A 20 -1.62 -41.70 6.00
C ASN A 20 -2.33 -42.79 6.81
N LYS A 21 -1.58 -43.67 7.48
CA LYS A 21 -2.14 -44.77 8.29
C LYS A 21 -2.92 -44.26 9.52
N ALA A 22 -2.65 -43.06 10.00
CA ALA A 22 -3.34 -42.43 11.13
C ALA A 22 -4.65 -41.75 10.67
N GLY A 23 -4.86 -41.62 9.36
CA GLY A 23 -6.05 -40.98 8.81
C GLY A 23 -5.84 -39.52 8.37
N ASP A 24 -4.65 -38.96 8.56
CA ASP A 24 -4.38 -37.57 8.19
C ASP A 24 -4.16 -37.43 6.69
N LEU A 25 -4.63 -36.33 6.13
CA LEU A 25 -4.45 -35.98 4.72
C LEU A 25 -3.08 -35.30 4.54
N TYR A 26 -2.38 -35.70 3.48
CA TYR A 26 -1.15 -35.06 3.05
C TYR A 26 -1.12 -34.91 1.52
N TRP A 27 -0.39 -33.91 1.05
CA TRP A 27 -0.32 -33.56 -0.38
C TRP A 27 1.04 -33.93 -0.94
N VAL A 28 1.00 -34.66 -2.05
CA VAL A 28 2.20 -35.12 -2.75
C VAL A 28 2.19 -34.60 -4.18
N LYS A 29 3.19 -33.82 -4.54
CA LYS A 29 3.46 -33.49 -5.93
C LYS A 29 4.20 -34.65 -6.57
N SER A 30 3.63 -35.24 -7.61
CA SER A 30 4.13 -36.44 -8.26
C SER A 30 4.47 -36.15 -9.70
N TRP A 31 5.64 -36.60 -10.13
CA TRP A 31 6.08 -36.63 -11.53
C TRP A 31 6.21 -38.07 -11.92
N ILE A 32 5.50 -38.50 -12.96
CA ILE A 32 5.49 -39.90 -13.44
C ILE A 32 5.78 -39.93 -14.93
N LYS A 33 6.76 -40.74 -15.31
CA LYS A 33 7.15 -40.98 -16.69
C LYS A 33 7.19 -42.51 -16.94
N ALA A 34 6.70 -42.95 -18.11
CA ALA A 34 6.86 -44.34 -18.52
C ALA A 34 8.27 -44.59 -19.01
N GLU A 35 8.76 -45.81 -18.74
CA GLU A 35 9.98 -46.36 -19.34
C GLU A 35 9.61 -47.43 -20.38
N PHE A 36 10.36 -47.46 -21.47
CA PHE A 36 10.25 -48.41 -22.56
C PHE A 36 11.62 -49.05 -22.78
N ASP A 37 11.64 -50.30 -23.15
CA ASP A 37 12.87 -51.03 -23.46
C ASP A 37 13.40 -50.72 -24.88
N GLU A 38 14.50 -51.41 -25.27
CA GLU A 38 15.12 -51.24 -26.58
C GLU A 38 14.20 -51.67 -27.73
N SER A 39 13.16 -52.49 -27.46
CA SER A 39 12.15 -52.95 -28.38
C SER A 39 10.90 -52.08 -28.43
N ASP A 40 10.95 -50.92 -27.72
CA ASP A 40 9.85 -49.97 -27.58
C ASP A 40 8.62 -50.51 -26.80
N GLU A 41 8.83 -51.60 -26.03
CA GLU A 41 7.80 -52.16 -25.15
C GLU A 41 7.84 -51.47 -23.78
N PHE A 42 6.65 -51.22 -23.20
CA PHE A 42 6.52 -50.62 -21.88
C PHE A 42 7.08 -51.54 -20.80
N CYS A 43 8.08 -51.09 -20.07
CA CYS A 43 8.73 -51.86 -18.98
C CYS A 43 8.47 -51.31 -17.57
N GLY A 44 7.98 -50.08 -17.43
CA GLY A 44 7.68 -49.59 -16.10
C GLY A 44 7.44 -48.08 -16.01
N PHE A 45 7.42 -47.58 -14.76
CA PHE A 45 7.28 -46.16 -14.49
C PHE A 45 8.43 -45.69 -13.59
N ILE A 46 8.98 -44.52 -13.91
CA ILE A 46 9.76 -43.73 -12.95
C ILE A 46 8.81 -42.74 -12.32
N SER A 47 8.79 -42.72 -10.98
CA SER A 47 8.00 -41.78 -10.20
C SER A 47 8.88 -41.04 -9.20
N VAL A 48 8.89 -39.71 -9.31
CA VAL A 48 9.45 -38.81 -8.30
C VAL A 48 8.31 -38.17 -7.51
N ARG A 49 8.40 -38.17 -6.20
CA ARG A 49 7.35 -37.66 -5.33
C ARG A 49 7.94 -36.73 -4.29
N GLN A 50 7.29 -35.58 -4.09
CA GLN A 50 7.66 -34.59 -3.09
C GLN A 50 6.46 -34.34 -2.18
N ASP A 51 6.66 -34.43 -0.88
CA ASP A 51 5.66 -33.98 0.09
C ASP A 51 5.61 -32.44 0.05
N VAL A 52 4.44 -31.90 -0.23
CA VAL A 52 4.16 -30.45 -0.32
C VAL A 52 3.09 -30.02 0.68
N THR A 53 2.85 -30.85 1.71
CA THR A 53 1.77 -30.63 2.69
C THR A 53 1.91 -29.29 3.39
N GLU A 54 3.09 -29.00 3.94
CA GLU A 54 3.34 -27.73 4.62
C GLU A 54 3.17 -26.52 3.71
N ILE A 55 3.62 -26.62 2.46
CA ILE A 55 3.51 -25.54 1.47
C ILE A 55 2.04 -25.26 1.17
N ILE A 56 1.23 -26.31 0.97
CA ILE A 56 -0.20 -26.18 0.67
C ILE A 56 -0.97 -25.67 1.89
N GLN A 57 -0.65 -26.16 3.09
CA GLN A 57 -1.27 -25.69 4.31
C GLN A 57 -0.96 -24.21 4.56
N ALA A 58 0.30 -23.79 4.43
CA ALA A 58 0.70 -22.39 4.53
C ALA A 58 0.01 -21.51 3.49
N LYS A 59 -0.08 -21.98 2.24
CA LYS A 59 -0.81 -21.27 1.19
C LYS A 59 -2.29 -21.10 1.54
N ASN A 60 -2.96 -22.17 1.95
CA ASN A 60 -4.38 -22.12 2.32
C ASN A 60 -4.63 -21.19 3.52
N GLU A 61 -3.71 -21.14 4.48
CA GLU A 61 -3.80 -20.22 5.61
C GLU A 61 -3.65 -18.76 5.15
N ILE A 62 -2.72 -18.48 4.26
CA ILE A 62 -2.55 -17.15 3.65
C ILE A 62 -3.79 -16.76 2.87
N ASP A 63 -4.31 -17.63 2.02
CA ASP A 63 -5.52 -17.39 1.22
C ASP A 63 -6.74 -17.10 2.12
N ARG A 64 -6.87 -17.84 3.22
CA ARG A 64 -7.93 -17.62 4.21
C ARG A 64 -7.78 -16.26 4.92
N LYS A 65 -6.56 -15.90 5.32
CA LYS A 65 -6.28 -14.59 5.93
C LYS A 65 -6.56 -13.45 4.96
N ASN A 66 -6.16 -13.61 3.69
CA ASN A 66 -6.43 -12.62 2.65
C ASN A 66 -7.92 -12.43 2.41
N ALA A 67 -8.70 -13.51 2.29
CA ALA A 67 -10.15 -13.44 2.14
C ALA A 67 -10.83 -12.74 3.33
N TYR A 68 -10.35 -12.98 4.55
CA TYR A 68 -10.84 -12.28 5.74
C TYR A 68 -10.51 -10.78 5.69
N LEU A 69 -9.28 -10.41 5.30
CA LEU A 69 -8.86 -9.02 5.16
C LEU A 69 -9.65 -8.29 4.07
N GLU A 70 -9.91 -8.94 2.94
CA GLU A 70 -10.75 -8.39 1.87
C GLU A 70 -12.18 -8.12 2.33
N HIS A 71 -12.75 -9.04 3.10
CA HIS A 71 -14.09 -8.87 3.65
C HIS A 71 -14.14 -7.71 4.64
N ALA A 72 -13.18 -7.62 5.56
CA ALA A 72 -13.05 -6.51 6.50
C ALA A 72 -12.86 -5.16 5.76
N ALA A 73 -12.02 -5.14 4.73
CA ALA A 73 -11.80 -3.97 3.89
C ALA A 73 -13.08 -3.53 3.15
N LYS A 74 -13.90 -4.49 2.69
CA LYS A 74 -15.20 -4.20 2.06
C LYS A 74 -16.17 -3.54 3.03
N ILE A 75 -16.27 -4.05 4.26
CA ILE A 75 -17.09 -3.46 5.33
C ILE A 75 -16.61 -2.03 5.63
N LEU A 76 -15.33 -1.83 5.82
CA LEU A 76 -14.75 -0.51 6.06
C LEU A 76 -15.08 0.46 4.92
N ARG A 77 -14.93 0.04 3.67
CA ARG A 77 -15.20 0.90 2.51
C ARG A 77 -16.66 1.29 2.39
N HIS A 78 -17.58 0.36 2.56
CA HIS A 78 -18.99 0.58 2.29
C HIS A 78 -19.73 1.15 3.50
N ASP A 79 -19.60 0.52 4.65
CA ASP A 79 -20.45 0.82 5.78
C ASP A 79 -19.95 2.03 6.59
N MET A 80 -18.64 2.17 6.74
CA MET A 80 -18.06 3.31 7.45
C MET A 80 -17.97 4.58 6.60
N HIS A 81 -17.89 4.45 5.25
CA HIS A 81 -17.77 5.62 4.37
C HIS A 81 -18.90 6.61 4.56
N SER A 82 -20.12 6.14 4.52
CA SER A 82 -21.32 6.99 4.65
C SER A 82 -21.42 7.64 6.03
N GLY A 83 -21.08 6.90 7.09
CA GLY A 83 -21.06 7.42 8.45
C GLY A 83 -20.06 8.55 8.62
N ILE A 84 -18.79 8.28 8.28
CA ILE A 84 -17.66 9.17 8.55
C ILE A 84 -17.61 10.37 7.60
N ASN A 85 -17.95 10.19 6.33
CA ASN A 85 -17.81 11.24 5.32
C ASN A 85 -19.12 11.98 4.97
N THR A 86 -20.28 11.47 5.42
CA THR A 86 -21.56 12.08 5.07
C THR A 86 -22.41 12.39 6.31
N TYR A 87 -22.80 11.40 7.11
CA TYR A 87 -23.78 11.62 8.17
C TYR A 87 -23.23 12.44 9.32
N ILE A 88 -22.05 12.08 9.86
CA ILE A 88 -21.48 12.80 11.00
C ILE A 88 -21.09 14.24 10.61
N PRO A 89 -20.40 14.54 9.48
CA PRO A 89 -20.12 15.90 9.05
C PRO A 89 -21.38 16.76 8.85
N ARG A 90 -22.41 16.19 8.24
CA ARG A 90 -23.70 16.88 8.07
C ARG A 90 -24.37 17.19 9.40
N GLY A 91 -24.32 16.25 10.37
CA GLY A 91 -24.83 16.46 11.73
C GLY A 91 -24.10 17.60 12.44
N VAL A 92 -22.76 17.57 12.42
CA VAL A 92 -21.93 18.62 13.03
C VAL A 92 -22.21 19.99 12.39
N SER A 93 -22.23 20.08 11.05
CA SER A 93 -22.52 21.33 10.34
C SER A 93 -23.95 21.83 10.57
N SER A 94 -24.92 20.91 10.78
CA SER A 94 -26.30 21.28 11.11
C SER A 94 -26.42 21.85 12.52
N LEU A 95 -25.69 21.29 13.47
CA LEU A 95 -25.61 21.83 14.84
C LEU A 95 -24.99 23.22 14.84
N GLU A 96 -23.86 23.41 14.15
CA GLU A 96 -23.17 24.71 14.09
C GLU A 96 -24.05 25.83 13.52
N ARG A 97 -24.82 25.55 12.49
CA ARG A 97 -25.74 26.55 11.90
C ARG A 97 -26.89 26.95 12.83
N ARG A 98 -27.20 26.16 13.84
CA ARG A 98 -28.29 26.39 14.78
C ARG A 98 -27.84 26.99 16.10
N LEU A 99 -26.54 26.89 16.41
CA LEU A 99 -25.95 27.44 17.63
C LEU A 99 -25.51 28.87 17.34
N THR A 100 -26.18 29.84 17.97
CA THR A 100 -25.76 31.24 17.93
C THR A 100 -24.57 31.48 18.85
N PRO A 101 -23.75 32.52 18.63
CA PRO A 101 -22.63 32.87 19.54
C PRO A 101 -23.04 32.97 20.99
N GLU A 102 -24.22 33.55 21.27
CA GLU A 102 -24.75 33.72 22.61
C GLU A 102 -25.03 32.37 23.28
N VAL A 103 -25.60 31.40 22.55
CA VAL A 103 -25.88 30.05 23.05
C VAL A 103 -24.57 29.30 23.28
N ILE A 104 -23.57 29.44 22.41
CA ILE A 104 -22.26 28.83 22.58
C ILE A 104 -21.59 29.35 23.85
N GLU A 105 -21.62 30.65 24.12
CA GLU A 105 -21.05 31.28 25.30
C GLU A 105 -21.82 30.88 26.56
N GLN A 106 -23.14 31.02 26.55
CA GLN A 106 -24.04 30.70 27.67
C GLN A 106 -23.86 29.29 28.20
N TYR A 107 -23.75 28.30 27.28
CA TYR A 107 -23.62 26.88 27.63
C TYR A 107 -22.20 26.35 27.56
N LYS A 108 -21.19 27.21 27.34
CA LYS A 108 -19.76 26.85 27.25
C LYS A 108 -19.48 25.76 26.24
N LEU A 109 -20.12 25.83 25.06
CA LEU A 109 -20.08 24.80 24.02
C LEU A 109 -18.86 24.91 23.10
N GLU A 110 -18.04 25.94 23.20
CA GLU A 110 -16.87 26.17 22.33
C GLU A 110 -15.91 24.99 22.35
N TYR A 111 -15.49 24.54 23.54
CA TYR A 111 -14.56 23.44 23.71
C TYR A 111 -15.15 22.09 23.24
N PRO A 112 -16.39 21.68 23.61
CA PRO A 112 -17.02 20.47 23.08
C PRO A 112 -17.16 20.46 21.56
N LEU A 113 -17.54 21.58 20.94
CA LEU A 113 -17.65 21.68 19.47
C LEU A 113 -16.28 21.55 18.80
N LYS A 114 -15.26 22.19 19.34
CA LYS A 114 -13.88 22.04 18.87
C LYS A 114 -13.42 20.60 18.95
N LEU A 115 -13.64 19.93 20.08
CA LEU A 115 -13.27 18.51 20.27
C LEU A 115 -13.98 17.58 19.28
N LEU A 116 -15.28 17.81 19.02
CA LEU A 116 -16.05 17.06 18.02
C LEU A 116 -15.47 17.23 16.62
N LYS A 117 -15.12 18.44 16.21
CA LYS A 117 -14.51 18.72 14.90
C LYS A 117 -13.14 18.08 14.75
N GLU A 118 -12.30 18.24 15.75
CA GLU A 118 -10.96 17.65 15.76
C GLU A 118 -11.02 16.13 15.71
N GLY A 119 -11.92 15.51 16.48
CA GLY A 119 -12.16 14.07 16.48
C GLY A 119 -12.68 13.57 15.12
N LEU A 120 -13.63 14.30 14.52
CA LEU A 120 -14.14 13.97 13.18
C LEU A 120 -13.04 14.06 12.12
N ALA A 121 -12.28 15.16 12.11
CA ALA A 121 -11.17 15.34 11.16
C ALA A 121 -10.09 14.25 11.33
N HIS A 122 -9.79 13.87 12.57
CA HIS A 122 -8.86 12.76 12.85
C HIS A 122 -9.40 11.43 12.32
N THR A 123 -10.68 11.12 12.60
CA THR A 123 -11.32 9.88 12.15
C THR A 123 -11.38 9.79 10.62
N GLN A 124 -11.73 10.89 9.95
CA GLN A 124 -11.71 10.97 8.48
C GLN A 124 -10.32 10.73 7.90
N LYS A 125 -9.28 11.26 8.53
CA LYS A 125 -7.90 11.06 8.10
C LYS A 125 -7.45 9.60 8.24
N VAL A 126 -7.76 8.96 9.38
CA VAL A 126 -7.47 7.53 9.60
C VAL A 126 -8.24 6.68 8.61
N TYR A 127 -9.54 6.94 8.46
CA TYR A 127 -10.39 6.24 7.50
C TYR A 127 -9.84 6.33 6.07
N LYS A 128 -9.47 7.54 5.63
CA LYS A 128 -8.88 7.75 4.30
C LYS A 128 -7.62 6.91 4.10
N GLY A 129 -6.70 6.89 5.07
CA GLY A 129 -5.48 6.07 5.00
C GLY A 129 -5.76 4.57 4.90
N VAL A 130 -6.72 4.06 5.68
CA VAL A 130 -7.15 2.66 5.61
C VAL A 130 -7.84 2.35 4.28
N TYR A 131 -8.68 3.24 3.78
CA TYR A 131 -9.36 3.11 2.49
C TYR A 131 -8.36 3.03 1.32
N GLU A 132 -7.39 3.92 1.27
CA GLU A 132 -6.31 3.94 0.28
C GLU A 132 -5.51 2.64 0.34
N PHE A 133 -5.06 2.24 1.53
CA PHE A 133 -4.32 0.99 1.74
C PHE A 133 -5.10 -0.24 1.27
N THR A 134 -6.38 -0.36 1.64
CA THR A 134 -7.21 -1.53 1.26
C THR A 134 -7.56 -1.58 -0.22
N ASN A 135 -7.48 -0.47 -0.94
CA ASN A 135 -7.64 -0.46 -2.40
C ASN A 135 -6.38 -0.93 -3.13
N LEU A 136 -5.20 -0.72 -2.55
CA LEU A 136 -3.92 -1.17 -3.10
C LEU A 136 -3.72 -2.69 -2.99
N VAL A 137 -4.23 -3.30 -1.92
CA VAL A 137 -4.03 -4.73 -1.62
C VAL A 137 -5.01 -5.65 -2.36
N LYS A 138 -5.68 -5.20 -3.42
CA LYS A 138 -6.55 -6.08 -4.22
C LYS A 138 -5.71 -7.03 -5.07
N PRO A 139 -5.74 -8.36 -4.82
CA PRO A 139 -5.09 -9.32 -5.69
C PRO A 139 -5.73 -9.26 -7.08
N HIS A 140 -4.89 -9.15 -8.12
CA HIS A 140 -5.25 -9.23 -9.54
C HIS A 140 -5.94 -8.01 -10.22
N SER A 141 -6.02 -6.83 -9.62
CA SER A 141 -6.35 -5.64 -10.38
C SER A 141 -5.11 -5.15 -11.13
N LYS A 142 -5.07 -5.27 -12.47
CA LYS A 142 -4.06 -4.55 -13.25
C LYS A 142 -4.23 -3.05 -12.99
N LEU A 143 -3.14 -2.40 -12.62
CA LEU A 143 -3.11 -0.96 -12.49
C LEU A 143 -3.36 -0.35 -13.87
N GLU A 144 -4.43 0.42 -14.02
CA GLU A 144 -4.66 1.19 -15.25
C GLU A 144 -3.72 2.39 -15.25
N THR A 145 -2.82 2.44 -16.21
CA THR A 145 -1.81 3.48 -16.38
C THR A 145 -2.02 4.24 -17.69
N THR A 146 -1.59 5.51 -17.72
CA THR A 146 -1.59 6.36 -18.90
C THR A 146 -0.30 7.17 -18.94
N GLN A 147 0.09 7.63 -20.15
CA GLN A 147 1.25 8.52 -20.30
C GLN A 147 0.93 9.88 -19.68
N CYS A 148 1.68 10.25 -18.65
CA CYS A 148 1.50 11.48 -17.89
C CYS A 148 2.80 12.29 -17.83
N ASP A 149 2.71 13.58 -18.12
CA ASP A 149 3.76 14.55 -17.76
C ASP A 149 3.69 14.77 -16.24
N LEU A 150 4.71 14.30 -15.53
CA LEU A 150 4.72 14.34 -14.06
C LEU A 150 4.67 15.76 -13.50
N LYS A 151 5.28 16.74 -14.17
CA LYS A 151 5.24 18.14 -13.74
C LYS A 151 3.84 18.69 -13.82
N VAL A 152 3.12 18.42 -14.93
CA VAL A 152 1.77 18.87 -15.15
C VAL A 152 0.81 18.30 -14.12
N ILE A 153 0.80 16.97 -13.97
CA ILE A 153 -0.15 16.31 -13.05
C ILE A 153 0.11 16.69 -11.58
N LEU A 154 1.37 16.77 -11.14
CA LEU A 154 1.69 17.17 -9.78
C LEU A 154 1.38 18.64 -9.51
N THR A 155 1.63 19.53 -10.47
CA THR A 155 1.29 20.95 -10.33
C THR A 155 -0.21 21.15 -10.19
N GLU A 156 -1.01 20.49 -11.04
CA GLU A 156 -2.47 20.59 -10.98
C GLU A 156 -3.04 19.98 -9.69
N TYR A 157 -2.53 18.82 -9.28
CA TYR A 157 -2.94 18.17 -8.04
C TYR A 157 -2.66 19.03 -6.79
N LEU A 158 -1.51 19.67 -6.74
CA LEU A 158 -1.09 20.47 -5.59
C LEU A 158 -1.66 21.89 -5.57
N LYS A 159 -2.19 22.39 -6.67
CA LYS A 159 -2.68 23.79 -6.87
C LYS A 159 -3.63 24.27 -5.78
N HIS A 160 -4.46 23.37 -5.26
CA HIS A 160 -5.45 23.70 -4.24
C HIS A 160 -5.02 23.32 -2.82
N THR A 161 -3.77 22.91 -2.61
CA THR A 161 -3.25 22.60 -1.29
C THR A 161 -2.74 23.85 -0.57
N ALA A 162 -2.89 23.89 0.76
CA ALA A 162 -2.42 25.04 1.58
C ALA A 162 -0.87 25.18 1.59
N TYR A 163 -0.14 24.16 1.14
CA TYR A 163 1.33 24.08 1.17
C TYR A 163 1.99 24.17 -0.20
N ILE A 164 1.25 24.50 -1.25
CA ILE A 164 1.82 24.62 -2.62
C ILE A 164 3.01 25.60 -2.67
N SER A 165 2.96 26.70 -1.91
CA SER A 165 4.05 27.68 -1.82
C SER A 165 5.34 27.13 -1.19
N GLN A 166 5.28 25.96 -0.57
CA GLN A 166 6.43 25.27 0.05
C GLN A 166 6.96 24.13 -0.84
N VAL A 167 6.39 23.93 -2.02
CA VAL A 167 6.78 22.86 -2.94
C VAL A 167 7.43 23.47 -4.17
N ILE A 168 8.61 22.99 -4.53
CA ILE A 168 9.36 23.39 -5.71
C ILE A 168 9.37 22.19 -6.65
N ILE A 169 8.83 22.35 -7.86
CA ILE A 169 8.80 21.30 -8.88
C ILE A 169 9.63 21.79 -10.07
N ASP A 170 10.75 21.11 -10.30
CA ASP A 170 11.60 21.35 -11.47
C ASP A 170 10.99 20.65 -12.72
N ASP A 171 11.75 20.60 -13.82
CA ASP A 171 11.32 19.85 -15.00
C ASP A 171 11.39 18.35 -14.72
N LEU A 172 10.31 17.63 -15.04
CA LEU A 172 10.15 16.21 -14.81
C LEU A 172 9.87 15.48 -16.13
N VAL A 173 9.95 14.16 -16.09
CA VAL A 173 9.74 13.28 -17.25
C VAL A 173 8.26 12.96 -17.48
N THR A 174 7.97 12.51 -18.71
CA THR A 174 6.68 11.90 -19.04
C THR A 174 6.81 10.38 -18.94
N ILE A 175 6.00 9.73 -18.14
CA ILE A 175 6.01 8.28 -17.91
C ILE A 175 4.59 7.72 -17.81
N GLU A 176 4.51 6.38 -17.85
CA GLU A 176 3.25 5.67 -17.73
C GLU A 176 2.89 5.41 -16.27
N VAL A 177 1.86 6.09 -15.75
CA VAL A 177 1.40 5.97 -14.36
C VAL A 177 -0.13 6.05 -14.25
N ASN A 178 -0.65 5.55 -13.13
CA ASN A 178 -1.99 5.93 -12.68
C ASN A 178 -1.90 7.30 -11.99
N GLU A 179 -2.41 8.33 -12.64
CA GLU A 179 -2.32 9.73 -12.21
C GLU A 179 -2.73 9.93 -10.75
N SER A 180 -3.91 9.45 -10.38
CA SER A 180 -4.48 9.66 -9.04
C SER A 180 -3.64 9.01 -7.94
N LEU A 181 -3.21 7.77 -8.13
CA LEU A 181 -2.42 7.04 -7.16
C LEU A 181 -1.00 7.61 -7.07
N PHE A 182 -0.38 7.91 -8.20
CA PHE A 182 0.95 8.49 -8.24
C PHE A 182 0.99 9.85 -7.51
N CYS A 183 0.05 10.76 -7.84
CA CYS A 183 -0.07 12.04 -7.14
C CYS A 183 -0.30 11.86 -5.64
N THR A 184 -1.12 10.89 -5.23
CA THR A 184 -1.34 10.56 -3.80
C THR A 184 -0.05 10.11 -3.13
N ALA A 185 0.76 9.28 -3.77
CA ALA A 185 2.03 8.82 -3.22
C ALA A 185 3.01 9.99 -3.03
N ILE A 186 3.20 10.81 -4.07
CA ILE A 186 4.10 11.96 -4.00
C ILE A 186 3.61 12.99 -2.96
N ASP A 187 2.30 13.26 -2.89
CA ASP A 187 1.71 14.15 -1.88
C ASP A 187 1.99 13.68 -0.44
N ASN A 188 1.91 12.38 -0.19
CA ASN A 188 2.27 11.82 1.11
C ASN A 188 3.75 12.05 1.46
N LEU A 189 4.67 11.93 0.48
CA LEU A 189 6.09 12.22 0.69
C LEU A 189 6.29 13.71 0.98
N ILE A 190 5.66 14.61 0.21
CA ILE A 190 5.70 16.06 0.43
C ILE A 190 5.21 16.40 1.85
N ARG A 191 4.04 15.91 2.23
CA ARG A 191 3.48 16.19 3.56
C ARG A 191 4.35 15.66 4.68
N ASN A 192 5.01 14.52 4.50
CA ASN A 192 5.97 14.01 5.48
C ASN A 192 7.19 14.94 5.57
N GLY A 193 7.78 15.37 4.45
CA GLY A 193 8.89 16.30 4.41
C GLY A 193 8.60 17.66 5.05
N LEU A 194 7.36 18.18 4.90
CA LEU A 194 6.93 19.43 5.55
C LEU A 194 6.59 19.23 7.02
N LYS A 195 6.00 18.11 7.39
CA LYS A 195 5.57 17.79 8.74
C LYS A 195 6.73 17.58 9.72
N TYR A 196 7.75 16.82 9.27
CA TYR A 196 8.92 16.50 10.10
C TYR A 196 10.10 17.47 9.86
N ASN A 197 9.76 18.70 9.56
CA ASN A 197 10.68 19.77 9.21
C ASN A 197 10.64 20.86 10.26
N ASP A 198 11.77 21.10 10.90
CA ASP A 198 11.94 22.14 11.94
C ASP A 198 12.64 23.39 11.41
N SER A 199 12.90 23.47 10.09
CA SER A 199 13.54 24.63 9.47
C SER A 199 12.65 25.88 9.53
N PRO A 200 13.24 27.09 9.69
CA PRO A 200 12.46 28.33 9.68
C PRO A 200 11.66 28.53 8.38
N THR A 201 12.22 28.12 7.24
CA THR A 201 11.55 28.13 5.95
C THR A 201 11.53 26.70 5.43
N LYS A 202 10.36 26.07 5.54
CA LYS A 202 10.15 24.69 5.12
C LYS A 202 9.90 24.62 3.64
N TYR A 203 10.59 23.69 2.97
CA TYR A 203 10.28 23.37 1.58
C TYR A 203 10.53 21.90 1.26
N VAL A 204 9.89 21.44 0.18
CA VAL A 204 10.17 20.16 -0.47
C VAL A 204 10.42 20.43 -1.94
N LYS A 205 11.49 19.86 -2.48
CA LYS A 205 11.87 19.95 -3.87
C LYS A 205 11.67 18.62 -4.57
N ILE A 206 11.09 18.65 -5.78
CA ILE A 206 10.88 17.49 -6.66
C ILE A 206 11.60 17.77 -7.95
N TYR A 207 12.54 16.90 -8.32
CA TYR A 207 13.40 17.10 -9.49
C TYR A 207 13.93 15.77 -10.04
N MET A 208 14.50 15.81 -11.24
CA MET A 208 15.21 14.68 -11.82
C MET A 208 16.72 14.80 -11.55
N GLU A 209 17.35 13.70 -11.16
CA GLU A 209 18.80 13.59 -10.96
C GLU A 209 19.26 12.20 -11.45
N ASP A 210 20.21 12.16 -12.37
CA ASP A 210 20.79 10.94 -12.94
C ASP A 210 19.74 9.92 -13.45
N GLY A 211 18.59 10.41 -13.94
CA GLY A 211 17.49 9.59 -14.44
C GLY A 211 16.50 9.12 -13.35
N PHE A 212 16.72 9.50 -12.11
CA PHE A 212 15.82 9.19 -10.98
C PHE A 212 14.94 10.38 -10.64
N LEU A 213 13.73 10.10 -10.17
CA LEU A 213 12.88 11.13 -9.57
C LEU A 213 13.24 11.29 -8.09
N VAL A 214 13.57 12.50 -7.70
CA VAL A 214 14.00 12.82 -6.33
C VAL A 214 12.96 13.69 -5.64
N VAL A 215 12.64 13.33 -4.40
CA VAL A 215 11.85 14.14 -3.47
C VAL A 215 12.74 14.47 -2.27
N GLN A 216 13.08 15.73 -2.11
CA GLN A 216 14.02 16.20 -1.09
C GLN A 216 13.39 17.30 -0.22
N ASP A 217 13.47 17.16 1.09
CA ASP A 217 13.11 18.21 2.05
C ASP A 217 14.34 18.84 2.71
N ASN A 218 14.15 19.96 3.37
CA ASN A 218 15.18 20.63 4.16
C ASN A 218 14.95 20.50 5.69
N GLY A 219 14.32 19.42 6.12
CA GLY A 219 13.97 19.17 7.51
C GLY A 219 15.11 18.57 8.34
N ARG A 220 14.74 17.84 9.38
CA ARG A 220 15.70 17.21 10.31
C ARG A 220 16.39 15.96 9.74
N GLY A 221 15.92 15.43 8.60
CA GLY A 221 16.45 14.24 7.97
C GLY A 221 16.06 12.91 8.64
N MET A 222 16.39 11.82 7.97
CA MET A 222 16.35 10.47 8.52
C MET A 222 17.51 9.63 7.99
N SER A 223 17.97 8.63 8.73
CA SER A 223 18.96 7.68 8.24
C SER A 223 18.32 6.63 7.32
N CYS A 224 19.14 5.93 6.53
CA CYS A 224 18.64 4.84 5.69
C CYS A 224 18.02 3.71 6.52
N GLU A 225 18.59 3.39 7.70
CA GLU A 225 18.02 2.40 8.60
C GLU A 225 16.67 2.87 9.17
N GLU A 226 16.55 4.16 9.51
CA GLU A 226 15.28 4.73 9.93
C GLU A 226 14.23 4.67 8.82
N PHE A 227 14.63 4.93 7.56
CA PHE A 227 13.75 4.81 6.42
C PHE A 227 13.23 3.37 6.25
N GLU A 228 14.12 2.36 6.29
CA GLU A 228 13.73 0.95 6.21
C GLU A 228 12.77 0.54 7.33
N TYR A 229 13.01 1.02 8.55
CA TYR A 229 12.12 0.76 9.68
C TYR A 229 10.76 1.44 9.51
N LEU A 230 10.74 2.73 9.15
CA LEU A 230 9.52 3.53 9.01
C LEU A 230 8.70 3.19 7.75
N SER A 231 9.31 2.49 6.80
CA SER A 231 8.65 1.95 5.60
C SER A 231 7.68 0.79 5.91
N LYS A 232 7.82 0.15 7.07
CA LYS A 232 6.91 -0.91 7.51
C LYS A 232 5.57 -0.31 7.99
N PRO A 233 4.45 -1.02 7.80
CA PRO A 233 3.15 -0.54 8.24
C PRO A 233 3.09 -0.37 9.76
N TYR A 234 2.37 0.67 10.21
CA TYR A 234 2.15 1.00 11.63
C TYR A 234 3.41 1.34 12.44
N THR A 235 4.53 1.62 11.79
CA THR A 235 5.77 2.02 12.46
C THR A 235 5.83 3.53 12.66
N ARG A 236 6.38 3.93 13.81
CA ARG A 236 6.60 5.33 14.17
C ARG A 236 7.89 5.44 14.97
N LYS A 237 8.56 6.58 14.85
CA LYS A 237 9.75 6.88 15.68
C LYS A 237 9.31 7.09 17.13
N MET A 238 9.99 6.47 18.09
CA MET A 238 9.71 6.69 19.51
C MET A 238 9.92 8.16 19.89
N GLY A 239 8.98 8.72 20.66
CA GLY A 239 9.06 10.12 21.11
C GLY A 239 8.59 11.16 20.07
N GLN A 240 8.03 10.76 18.93
CA GLN A 240 7.43 11.70 17.98
C GLN A 240 6.24 12.43 18.59
N LYS A 241 6.28 13.77 18.56
CA LYS A 241 5.18 14.64 19.00
C LYS A 241 4.09 14.80 17.94
N GLU A 242 4.45 14.62 16.66
CA GLU A 242 3.55 14.80 15.53
C GLU A 242 2.54 13.64 15.44
N SER A 243 1.26 13.97 15.31
CA SER A 243 0.18 12.98 15.16
C SER A 243 0.26 12.25 13.81
N GLY A 244 0.02 10.95 13.77
CA GLY A 244 -0.01 10.17 12.52
C GLY A 244 -0.27 8.68 12.76
N SER A 245 -0.81 7.98 11.75
CA SER A 245 -1.14 6.55 11.81
C SER A 245 0.07 5.61 11.63
N GLY A 246 1.21 6.11 11.13
CA GLY A 246 2.35 5.27 10.72
C GLY A 246 2.12 4.49 9.42
N LEU A 247 1.08 4.84 8.65
CA LEU A 247 0.73 4.18 7.39
C LEU A 247 1.18 4.96 6.14
N GLY A 248 1.35 6.29 6.24
CA GLY A 248 1.54 7.16 5.08
C GLY A 248 2.76 6.76 4.22
N LEU A 249 3.92 6.55 4.82
CA LEU A 249 5.13 6.17 4.09
C LEU A 249 5.01 4.77 3.47
N ASN A 250 4.44 3.81 4.20
CA ASN A 250 4.19 2.46 3.66
C ASN A 250 3.24 2.49 2.46
N ILE A 251 2.13 3.25 2.55
CA ILE A 251 1.20 3.42 1.44
C ILE A 251 1.89 4.00 0.20
N CYS A 252 2.74 5.02 0.35
CA CYS A 252 3.49 5.58 -0.78
C CYS A 252 4.35 4.52 -1.46
N ILE A 253 5.10 3.77 -0.67
CA ILE A 253 6.02 2.76 -1.18
C ILE A 253 5.25 1.65 -1.91
N GLU A 254 4.14 1.18 -1.37
CA GLU A 254 3.32 0.16 -2.03
C GLU A 254 2.67 0.69 -3.32
N ILE A 255 2.18 1.95 -3.36
CA ILE A 255 1.70 2.58 -4.59
C ILE A 255 2.82 2.60 -5.65
N LEU A 256 4.01 3.04 -5.29
CA LEU A 256 5.13 3.13 -6.22
C LEU A 256 5.58 1.75 -6.70
N LYS A 257 5.60 0.74 -5.85
CA LYS A 257 5.86 -0.65 -6.23
C LYS A 257 4.84 -1.22 -7.21
N GLU A 258 3.56 -0.91 -7.04
CA GLU A 258 2.51 -1.34 -7.99
C GLU A 258 2.71 -0.72 -9.39
N HIS A 259 3.39 0.44 -9.48
CA HIS A 259 3.84 1.02 -10.75
C HIS A 259 5.15 0.41 -11.28
N GLY A 260 5.76 -0.52 -10.54
CA GLY A 260 7.07 -1.10 -10.87
C GLY A 260 8.26 -0.27 -10.40
N PHE A 261 8.03 0.78 -9.62
CA PHE A 261 9.06 1.69 -9.12
C PHE A 261 9.61 1.24 -7.77
N SER A 262 10.83 1.66 -7.46
CA SER A 262 11.42 1.44 -6.15
C SER A 262 11.81 2.76 -5.49
N VAL A 263 11.82 2.79 -4.15
CA VAL A 263 12.16 3.99 -3.36
C VAL A 263 13.32 3.65 -2.45
N SER A 264 14.32 4.49 -2.45
CA SER A 264 15.46 4.44 -1.53
C SER A 264 15.67 5.78 -0.84
N CYS A 265 16.39 5.76 0.26
CA CYS A 265 16.79 6.96 1.00
C CYS A 265 18.30 7.19 0.81
N GLU A 266 18.69 8.38 0.42
CA GLU A 266 20.09 8.79 0.42
C GLU A 266 20.37 9.64 1.67
N GLN A 267 21.46 9.31 2.34
CA GLN A 267 21.88 10.05 3.54
C GLN A 267 22.33 11.45 3.18
N GLN A 268 21.75 12.43 3.86
CA GLN A 268 22.06 13.84 3.71
C GLN A 268 22.60 14.44 5.01
N THR A 269 23.34 15.54 4.92
CA THR A 269 23.75 16.31 6.09
C THR A 269 22.59 17.09 6.69
N GLN A 270 21.59 17.45 5.88
CA GLN A 270 20.38 18.14 6.27
C GLN A 270 19.22 17.71 5.39
N GLY A 271 18.05 17.48 5.97
CA GLY A 271 16.86 17.04 5.25
C GLY A 271 16.88 15.57 4.87
N THR A 272 15.81 15.13 4.22
CA THR A 272 15.67 13.77 3.69
C THR A 272 15.67 13.82 2.17
N LYS A 273 16.46 12.97 1.53
CA LYS A 273 16.45 12.78 0.07
C LYS A 273 15.95 11.37 -0.24
N LEU A 274 14.77 11.28 -0.84
CA LEU A 274 14.18 10.03 -1.31
C LEU A 274 14.35 9.95 -2.83
N VAL A 275 14.93 8.85 -3.28
CA VAL A 275 15.22 8.57 -4.69
C VAL A 275 14.26 7.49 -5.18
N ILE A 276 13.53 7.79 -6.23
CA ILE A 276 12.55 6.91 -6.87
C ILE A 276 13.11 6.47 -8.21
N THR A 277 13.35 5.17 -8.34
CA THR A 277 13.72 4.54 -9.62
C THR A 277 12.43 4.29 -10.40
N LEU A 278 12.31 4.92 -11.56
CA LEU A 278 11.13 4.87 -12.43
C LEU A 278 11.17 3.66 -13.37
#